data_9686a6c9dd62b1f93c1154be840c1ad7
#
_entry.id   9686a6c9dd62b1f93c1154be840c1ad7
#
_cell.length_a   1.000
_cell.length_b   1.000
_cell.length_c   1.000
_cell.angle_alpha   90.00
_cell.angle_beta   90.00
_cell.angle_gamma   90.00
#
_symmetry.space_group_name_H-M   'P 1'
#
loop_
_entity.id
_entity.type
_entity.pdbx_description
1 polymer ?
#
loop_
_entity_poly.entity_id
_entity_poly.type
_entity_poly.pdbx_seq_one_letter_code
_entity_poly.pdbx_strand_id
1 'polypeptide(L)'
;MKLVINMIFSEYWSRQRKYTHSNLTEASNQRYYGLMDFEVKRWMARLATDPDGFNFSLEDMAAKIMTTLTWDDPDLSVSCTKSAWGLLTQMSPGGPITNVITPLWDYLPGPINPWKIAEHKRHDEQQAYWLDNLHSVRRKMELGIARDSFTRRFLQTEKMQGLSGDYEASSVIGMMALVGIFTIGGPLNYFLVSMVFHPEWQRKLQEEVDRVCGDRMPTLSDSPNLPVLRACIKETMRWKPNVPTGVAHEVEADDIYRGYFIEKGTKILPLDLAMLRNPNKYPDPENFHPERWLEPGWPTYQEPLTQYPSIKGMTSFGWGQRACLGQTLTQDEMLLACGALAWSFTMKHKVGPDGKDINIDYMKSNSLLIVKPDPFQMAFEPRSATRKQQILQNWADAEAKDLEERRGFEEAARLKLLDQQLTAAASS
;
A
#
# COMPACT_ATOMS: atom_id res chain seq x y z
N MET A 1 6.84 10.53 20.05
CA MET A 1 7.15 10.78 18.63
C MET A 1 5.90 11.39 17.97
N LYS A 2 6.05 12.55 17.32
CA LYS A 2 4.94 13.08 16.51
C LYS A 2 5.04 12.43 15.12
N LEU A 3 4.09 11.57 14.77
CA LEU A 3 4.03 10.94 13.46
C LEU A 3 3.83 12.01 12.38
N VAL A 4 4.47 11.86 11.22
CA VAL A 4 4.33 12.78 10.06
C VAL A 4 2.86 13.06 9.73
N ILE A 5 1.99 12.07 9.91
CA ILE A 5 0.54 12.18 9.67
C ILE A 5 -0.14 13.16 10.64
N ASN A 6 0.33 13.24 11.89
CA ASN A 6 -0.30 14.04 12.96
C ASN A 6 0.54 15.26 13.38
N MET A 7 1.61 15.59 12.63
CA MET A 7 2.42 16.77 12.94
C MET A 7 1.74 18.06 12.49
N ILE A 8 1.75 19.06 13.36
CA ILE A 8 1.52 20.46 13.00
C ILE A 8 2.58 20.87 11.96
N PHE A 9 2.26 21.81 11.07
CA PHE A 9 3.23 22.38 10.15
C PHE A 9 4.45 22.90 10.93
N SER A 10 5.61 22.27 10.69
CA SER A 10 6.87 22.58 11.37
C SER A 10 8.03 22.26 10.43
N GLU A 11 9.21 22.74 10.74
CA GLU A 11 10.42 22.38 9.99
C GLU A 11 10.63 20.85 9.96
N TYR A 12 10.34 20.16 11.06
CA TYR A 12 10.39 18.70 11.15
C TYR A 12 9.48 18.04 10.13
N TRP A 13 8.21 18.45 10.10
CA TRP A 13 7.24 17.92 9.15
C TRP A 13 7.68 18.20 7.71
N SER A 14 8.10 19.42 7.42
CA SER A 14 8.48 19.85 6.07
C SER A 14 9.66 19.02 5.53
N ARG A 15 10.73 18.84 6.34
CA ARG A 15 11.89 18.04 5.90
C ARG A 15 11.58 16.55 5.75
N GLN A 16 10.80 15.96 6.67
CA GLN A 16 10.38 14.56 6.58
C GLN A 16 9.51 14.32 5.36
N ARG A 17 8.57 15.23 5.09
CA ARG A 17 7.74 15.17 3.89
C ARG A 17 8.54 15.33 2.60
N LYS A 18 9.51 16.23 2.57
CA LYS A 18 10.42 16.42 1.44
C LYS A 18 11.23 15.15 1.17
N TYR A 19 11.77 14.55 2.22
CA TYR A 19 12.49 13.27 2.14
C TYR A 19 11.59 12.17 1.55
N THR A 20 10.39 11.97 2.12
CA THR A 20 9.43 10.96 1.67
C THR A 20 9.04 11.18 0.20
N HIS A 21 8.71 12.41 -0.18
CA HIS A 21 8.33 12.75 -1.56
C HIS A 21 9.47 12.46 -2.55
N SER A 22 10.69 12.88 -2.22
CA SER A 22 11.87 12.64 -3.08
C SER A 22 12.09 11.14 -3.30
N ASN A 23 12.05 10.32 -2.25
CA ASN A 23 12.26 8.89 -2.36
C ASN A 23 11.14 8.19 -3.15
N LEU A 24 9.87 8.53 -2.91
CA LEU A 24 8.75 7.96 -3.64
C LEU A 24 8.75 8.39 -5.11
N THR A 25 9.09 9.64 -5.42
CA THR A 25 9.16 10.14 -6.80
C THR A 25 10.28 9.47 -7.59
N GLU A 26 11.47 9.38 -7.01
CA GLU A 26 12.59 8.75 -7.71
C GLU A 26 12.37 7.24 -7.88
N ALA A 27 11.81 6.59 -6.88
CA ALA A 27 11.46 5.19 -6.97
C ALA A 27 10.39 4.95 -8.06
N SER A 28 9.38 5.82 -8.21
CA SER A 28 8.35 5.70 -9.25
C SER A 28 8.93 5.84 -10.67
N ASN A 29 10.03 6.56 -10.82
CA ASN A 29 10.61 6.81 -12.14
C ASN A 29 11.36 5.62 -12.74
N GLN A 30 11.88 4.67 -11.95
CA GLN A 30 12.68 3.57 -12.52
C GLN A 30 12.72 2.25 -11.71
N ARG A 31 12.26 2.14 -10.46
CA ARG A 31 12.71 1.05 -9.58
C ARG A 31 11.62 0.18 -8.96
N TYR A 32 10.41 0.67 -8.79
CA TYR A 32 9.32 -0.14 -8.22
C TYR A 32 8.85 -1.23 -9.17
N TYR A 33 8.86 -0.95 -10.47
CA TYR A 33 8.22 -1.83 -11.42
C TYR A 33 8.74 -3.26 -11.32
N GLY A 34 10.05 -3.44 -11.35
CA GLY A 34 10.66 -4.78 -11.26
C GLY A 34 10.28 -5.51 -9.96
N LEU A 35 10.28 -4.79 -8.83
CA LEU A 35 9.91 -5.35 -7.54
C LEU A 35 8.41 -5.66 -7.46
N MET A 36 7.56 -4.74 -7.91
CA MET A 36 6.12 -4.99 -7.94
C MET A 36 5.74 -6.14 -8.86
N ASP A 37 6.30 -6.18 -10.06
CA ASP A 37 6.10 -7.26 -11.03
C ASP A 37 6.52 -8.61 -10.45
N PHE A 38 7.65 -8.65 -9.75
CA PHE A 38 8.15 -9.85 -9.06
C PHE A 38 7.17 -10.34 -7.99
N GLU A 39 6.72 -9.45 -7.10
CA GLU A 39 5.82 -9.82 -6.01
C GLU A 39 4.40 -10.15 -6.51
N VAL A 40 3.93 -9.49 -7.55
CA VAL A 40 2.66 -9.83 -8.21
C VAL A 40 2.73 -11.20 -8.87
N LYS A 41 3.83 -11.56 -9.54
CA LYS A 41 4.03 -12.92 -10.10
C LYS A 41 4.03 -13.98 -9.01
N ARG A 42 4.70 -13.72 -7.87
CA ARG A 42 4.67 -14.59 -6.70
C ARG A 42 3.24 -14.78 -6.20
N TRP A 43 2.49 -13.69 -6.08
CA TRP A 43 1.10 -13.73 -5.62
C TRP A 43 0.21 -14.52 -6.57
N MET A 44 0.32 -14.32 -7.88
CA MET A 44 -0.45 -15.11 -8.85
C MET A 44 -0.14 -16.60 -8.77
N ALA A 45 1.13 -16.97 -8.62
CA ALA A 45 1.52 -18.38 -8.44
C ALA A 45 0.97 -18.98 -7.14
N ARG A 46 0.95 -18.23 -6.05
CA ARG A 46 0.32 -18.64 -4.78
C ARG A 46 -1.19 -18.84 -4.95
N LEU A 47 -1.89 -17.93 -5.59
CA LEU A 47 -3.32 -18.07 -5.87
C LEU A 47 -3.63 -19.29 -6.75
N ALA A 48 -2.73 -19.64 -7.69
CA ALA A 48 -2.87 -20.81 -8.55
C ALA A 48 -2.65 -22.14 -7.82
N THR A 49 -1.95 -22.14 -6.67
CA THR A 49 -1.59 -23.34 -5.88
C THR A 49 -2.32 -23.43 -4.54
N ASP A 50 -2.58 -22.29 -3.89
CA ASP A 50 -3.29 -22.17 -2.61
C ASP A 50 -4.25 -20.98 -2.66
N PRO A 51 -5.40 -21.10 -3.35
CA PRO A 51 -6.37 -20.03 -3.47
C PRO A 51 -7.05 -19.67 -2.15
N ASP A 52 -7.16 -20.60 -1.20
CA ASP A 52 -7.84 -20.37 0.08
C ASP A 52 -7.05 -19.43 1.00
N GLY A 53 -5.72 -19.41 0.85
CA GLY A 53 -4.84 -18.50 1.58
C GLY A 53 -4.77 -17.06 1.01
N PHE A 54 -5.67 -16.65 0.12
CA PHE A 54 -5.55 -15.39 -0.60
C PHE A 54 -5.53 -14.14 0.28
N ASN A 55 -6.30 -14.11 1.37
CA ASN A 55 -6.32 -12.95 2.29
C ASN A 55 -4.93 -12.69 2.88
N PHE A 56 -4.23 -13.76 3.29
CA PHE A 56 -2.87 -13.65 3.79
C PHE A 56 -1.89 -13.30 2.68
N SER A 57 -1.98 -13.98 1.52
CA SER A 57 -1.01 -13.79 0.43
C SER A 57 -1.10 -12.41 -0.22
N LEU A 58 -2.28 -11.77 -0.21
CA LEU A 58 -2.48 -10.40 -0.65
C LEU A 58 -1.74 -9.41 0.27
N GLU A 59 -1.91 -9.55 1.59
CA GLU A 59 -1.22 -8.69 2.56
C GLU A 59 0.29 -8.93 2.56
N ASP A 60 0.73 -10.18 2.40
CA ASP A 60 2.15 -10.55 2.29
C ASP A 60 2.80 -9.95 1.04
N MET A 61 2.11 -9.93 -0.10
CA MET A 61 2.58 -9.27 -1.33
C MET A 61 2.86 -7.78 -1.08
N ALA A 62 1.88 -7.04 -0.58
CA ALA A 62 2.03 -5.63 -0.28
C ALA A 62 3.14 -5.36 0.76
N ALA A 63 3.21 -6.20 1.78
CA ALA A 63 4.25 -6.09 2.80
C ALA A 63 5.65 -6.36 2.25
N LYS A 64 5.83 -7.35 1.38
CA LYS A 64 7.11 -7.64 0.73
C LYS A 64 7.57 -6.52 -0.18
N ILE A 65 6.66 -5.91 -0.94
CA ILE A 65 6.97 -4.71 -1.73
C ILE A 65 7.52 -3.62 -0.80
N MET A 66 6.80 -3.30 0.27
CA MET A 66 7.19 -2.19 1.15
C MET A 66 8.46 -2.46 1.95
N THR A 67 8.64 -3.68 2.49
CA THR A 67 9.84 -4.01 3.28
C THR A 67 11.10 -4.10 2.42
N THR A 68 10.97 -4.54 1.17
CA THR A 68 12.08 -4.50 0.20
C THR A 68 12.43 -3.06 -0.19
N LEU A 69 11.42 -2.21 -0.50
CA LEU A 69 11.65 -0.80 -0.82
C LEU A 69 12.31 -0.03 0.34
N THR A 70 11.94 -0.35 1.56
CA THR A 70 12.45 0.38 2.74
C THR A 70 13.79 -0.14 3.23
N TRP A 71 13.97 -1.47 3.32
CA TRP A 71 15.12 -2.09 4.00
C TRP A 71 15.84 -3.19 3.19
N ASP A 72 15.44 -3.41 1.92
CA ASP A 72 15.98 -4.51 1.11
C ASP A 72 15.85 -5.87 1.82
N ASP A 73 14.66 -6.11 2.40
CA ASP A 73 14.42 -7.32 3.18
C ASP A 73 12.94 -7.76 3.12
N PRO A 74 12.56 -8.66 2.19
CA PRO A 74 11.19 -9.17 2.07
C PRO A 74 10.78 -10.07 3.24
N ASP A 75 11.73 -10.63 4.01
CA ASP A 75 11.42 -11.54 5.11
C ASP A 75 10.86 -10.81 6.34
N LEU A 76 10.97 -9.49 6.36
CA LEU A 76 10.33 -8.63 7.36
C LEU A 76 8.81 -8.47 7.15
N SER A 77 8.23 -9.00 6.07
CA SER A 77 6.81 -8.80 5.70
C SER A 77 5.84 -9.12 6.83
N VAL A 78 5.98 -10.29 7.46
CA VAL A 78 5.07 -10.75 8.53
C VAL A 78 5.17 -9.88 9.79
N SER A 79 6.40 -9.59 10.25
CA SER A 79 6.63 -8.76 11.44
C SER A 79 6.18 -7.32 11.22
N CYS A 80 6.44 -6.78 10.03
CA CYS A 80 6.03 -5.43 9.64
C CYS A 80 4.50 -5.31 9.52
N THR A 81 3.83 -6.30 8.93
CA THR A 81 2.36 -6.36 8.85
C THR A 81 1.73 -6.39 10.24
N LYS A 82 2.25 -7.22 11.15
CA LYS A 82 1.78 -7.25 12.54
C LYS A 82 1.94 -5.89 13.23
N SER A 83 3.08 -5.24 13.05
CA SER A 83 3.34 -3.90 13.58
C SER A 83 2.41 -2.84 12.97
N ALA A 84 2.15 -2.92 11.65
CA ALA A 84 1.26 -2.01 10.93
C ALA A 84 -0.18 -2.08 11.44
N TRP A 85 -0.74 -3.29 11.53
CA TRP A 85 -2.09 -3.49 12.06
C TRP A 85 -2.19 -3.15 13.54
N GLY A 86 -1.16 -3.43 14.35
CA GLY A 86 -1.09 -3.03 15.75
C GLY A 86 -1.17 -1.50 15.91
N LEU A 87 -0.38 -0.75 15.14
CA LEU A 87 -0.43 0.70 15.14
C LEU A 87 -1.79 1.23 14.69
N LEU A 88 -2.33 0.70 13.58
CA LEU A 88 -3.62 1.12 13.05
C LEU A 88 -4.75 0.91 14.07
N THR A 89 -4.77 -0.24 14.75
CA THR A 89 -5.75 -0.54 15.80
C THR A 89 -5.68 0.50 16.93
N GLN A 90 -4.48 0.86 17.37
CA GLN A 90 -4.30 1.87 18.43
C GLN A 90 -4.73 3.27 18.00
N MET A 91 -4.54 3.63 16.72
CA MET A 91 -4.87 4.97 16.21
C MET A 91 -6.34 5.14 15.81
N SER A 92 -7.08 4.05 15.66
CA SER A 92 -8.42 4.08 15.09
C SER A 92 -9.48 4.40 16.15
N PRO A 93 -10.54 5.15 15.79
CA PRO A 93 -11.66 5.41 16.70
C PRO A 93 -12.36 4.14 17.20
N GLY A 94 -12.42 3.09 16.34
CA GLY A 94 -12.94 1.76 16.71
C GLY A 94 -11.91 0.86 17.39
N GLY A 95 -10.75 1.39 17.77
CA GLY A 95 -9.71 0.69 18.51
C GLY A 95 -10.04 0.56 20.01
N PRO A 96 -9.02 0.47 20.89
CA PRO A 96 -9.24 0.34 22.33
C PRO A 96 -10.12 1.46 22.89
N ILE A 97 -11.00 1.11 23.82
CA ILE A 97 -11.89 2.10 24.50
C ILE A 97 -11.10 3.25 25.13
N THR A 98 -9.84 3.02 25.48
CA THR A 98 -8.92 4.05 25.98
C THR A 98 -8.77 5.22 25.02
N ASN A 99 -8.93 5.02 23.70
CA ASN A 99 -8.87 6.11 22.72
C ASN A 99 -10.03 7.09 22.87
N VAL A 100 -11.21 6.60 23.27
CA VAL A 100 -12.41 7.42 23.50
C VAL A 100 -12.27 8.25 24.76
N ILE A 101 -11.62 7.72 25.79
CA ILE A 101 -11.46 8.37 27.10
C ILE A 101 -10.09 9.05 27.26
N THR A 102 -9.30 9.14 26.17
CA THR A 102 -7.96 9.78 26.17
C THR A 102 -7.95 11.14 26.84
N PRO A 103 -8.90 12.06 26.63
CA PRO A 103 -8.91 13.35 27.33
C PRO A 103 -8.92 13.23 28.85
N LEU A 104 -9.54 12.18 29.40
CA LEU A 104 -9.53 11.91 30.85
C LEU A 104 -8.16 11.41 31.33
N TRP A 105 -7.50 10.59 30.49
CA TRP A 105 -6.16 10.09 30.80
C TRP A 105 -5.10 11.18 30.82
N ASP A 106 -5.29 12.27 30.06
CA ASP A 106 -4.32 13.37 30.01
C ASP A 106 -4.17 14.11 31.36
N TYR A 107 -5.17 14.04 32.21
CA TYR A 107 -5.09 14.60 33.58
C TYR A 107 -4.28 13.75 34.57
N LEU A 108 -4.02 12.46 34.22
CA LEU A 108 -3.19 11.61 35.08
C LEU A 108 -1.69 11.87 34.86
N PRO A 109 -0.90 11.99 35.94
CA PRO A 109 0.57 12.04 35.83
C PRO A 109 1.13 10.84 35.05
N GLY A 110 2.17 11.07 34.25
CA GLY A 110 2.76 10.05 33.37
C GLY A 110 3.06 8.71 34.07
N PRO A 111 3.71 8.70 35.26
CA PRO A 111 4.07 7.46 35.95
C PRO A 111 2.91 6.57 36.39
N ILE A 112 1.70 7.13 36.53
CA ILE A 112 0.50 6.40 36.95
C ILE A 112 -0.55 6.30 35.84
N ASN A 113 -0.22 6.73 34.62
CA ASN A 113 -1.09 6.66 33.46
C ASN A 113 -0.81 5.39 32.67
N PRO A 114 -1.65 4.32 32.79
CA PRO A 114 -1.36 3.04 32.17
C PRO A 114 -1.38 3.12 30.64
N TRP A 115 -2.16 4.03 30.05
CA TRP A 115 -2.18 4.26 28.61
C TRP A 115 -0.86 4.87 28.12
N LYS A 116 -0.36 5.91 28.79
CA LYS A 116 0.94 6.54 28.43
C LYS A 116 2.09 5.55 28.59
N ILE A 117 2.10 4.75 29.66
CA ILE A 117 3.12 3.72 29.88
C ILE A 117 3.10 2.69 28.74
N ALA A 118 1.94 2.17 28.39
CA ALA A 118 1.80 1.19 27.30
C ALA A 118 2.24 1.78 25.94
N GLU A 119 1.85 3.02 25.64
CA GLU A 119 2.22 3.68 24.39
C GLU A 119 3.70 4.04 24.33
N HIS A 120 4.34 4.44 25.42
CA HIS A 120 5.78 4.64 25.46
C HIS A 120 6.53 3.34 25.20
N LYS A 121 6.12 2.24 25.84
CA LYS A 121 6.73 0.94 25.62
C LYS A 121 6.59 0.50 24.17
N ARG A 122 5.38 0.58 23.60
CA ARG A 122 5.12 0.24 22.19
C ARG A 122 5.98 1.11 21.26
N HIS A 123 6.07 2.42 21.53
CA HIS A 123 6.90 3.34 20.77
C HIS A 123 8.37 2.94 20.78
N ASP A 124 8.91 2.61 21.96
CA ASP A 124 10.33 2.28 22.11
C ASP A 124 10.66 0.95 21.41
N GLU A 125 9.79 -0.05 21.55
CA GLU A 125 9.92 -1.33 20.83
C GLU A 125 9.88 -1.13 19.31
N GLN A 126 8.94 -0.33 18.81
CA GLN A 126 8.80 -0.04 17.39
C GLN A 126 9.99 0.74 16.84
N GLN A 127 10.46 1.72 17.60
CA GLN A 127 11.62 2.53 17.21
C GLN A 127 12.90 1.70 17.19
N ALA A 128 13.10 0.82 18.17
CA ALA A 128 14.22 -0.12 18.20
C ALA A 128 14.20 -1.03 16.96
N TYR A 129 13.04 -1.60 16.63
CA TYR A 129 12.84 -2.43 15.44
C TYR A 129 13.23 -1.69 14.14
N TRP A 130 12.79 -0.45 13.96
CA TRP A 130 13.13 0.34 12.78
C TRP A 130 14.61 0.69 12.70
N LEU A 131 15.23 1.01 13.86
CA LEU A 131 16.64 1.33 13.93
C LEU A 131 17.51 0.11 13.63
N ASP A 132 17.14 -1.07 14.13
CA ASP A 132 17.81 -2.34 13.83
C ASP A 132 17.77 -2.68 12.35
N ASN A 133 16.64 -2.43 11.67
CA ASN A 133 16.52 -2.60 10.23
C ASN A 133 17.40 -1.62 9.46
N LEU A 134 17.49 -0.35 9.89
CA LEU A 134 18.41 0.62 9.29
C LEU A 134 19.87 0.16 9.45
N HIS A 135 20.25 -0.31 10.63
CA HIS A 135 21.59 -0.84 10.88
C HIS A 135 21.87 -2.13 10.09
N SER A 136 20.85 -2.95 9.85
CA SER A 136 20.97 -4.12 8.98
C SER A 136 21.36 -3.73 7.55
N VAL A 137 20.71 -2.71 6.98
CA VAL A 137 21.08 -2.19 5.66
C VAL A 137 22.51 -1.61 5.66
N ARG A 138 22.90 -0.90 6.73
CA ARG A 138 24.28 -0.39 6.85
C ARG A 138 25.30 -1.53 6.80
N ARG A 139 25.08 -2.63 7.53
CA ARG A 139 25.95 -3.82 7.47
C ARG A 139 25.97 -4.44 6.08
N LYS A 140 24.80 -4.55 5.42
CA LYS A 140 24.75 -5.01 4.00
C LYS A 140 25.57 -4.10 3.08
N MET A 141 25.58 -2.78 3.31
CA MET A 141 26.40 -1.84 2.53
C MET A 141 27.91 -2.02 2.76
N GLU A 142 28.33 -2.22 4.00
CA GLU A 142 29.73 -2.50 4.35
C GLU A 142 30.22 -3.77 3.66
N LEU A 143 29.37 -4.79 3.59
CA LEU A 143 29.65 -6.04 2.88
C LEU A 143 29.56 -5.91 1.33
N GLY A 144 28.96 -4.83 0.84
CA GLY A 144 28.75 -4.62 -0.60
C GLY A 144 27.56 -5.37 -1.20
N ILE A 145 26.65 -5.91 -0.35
CA ILE A 145 25.49 -6.70 -0.78
C ILE A 145 24.15 -5.96 -0.64
N ALA A 146 24.16 -4.71 -0.17
CA ALA A 146 22.94 -3.92 -0.08
C ALA A 146 22.38 -3.63 -1.48
N ARG A 147 21.15 -4.06 -1.75
CA ARG A 147 20.40 -3.64 -2.92
C ARG A 147 19.80 -2.26 -2.69
N ASP A 148 19.16 -1.73 -3.71
CA ASP A 148 18.58 -0.40 -3.64
C ASP A 148 17.37 -0.38 -2.69
N SER A 149 17.37 0.61 -1.79
CA SER A 149 16.29 0.83 -0.81
C SER A 149 16.30 2.27 -0.31
N PHE A 150 15.20 2.71 0.30
CA PHE A 150 15.13 4.06 0.90
C PHE A 150 16.19 4.26 1.98
N THR A 151 16.47 3.22 2.77
CA THR A 151 17.50 3.24 3.80
C THR A 151 18.90 3.35 3.19
N ARG A 152 19.22 2.55 2.15
CA ARG A 152 20.51 2.65 1.46
C ARG A 152 20.74 4.05 0.92
N ARG A 153 19.72 4.65 0.31
CA ARG A 153 19.82 6.02 -0.26
C ARG A 153 20.05 7.06 0.82
N PHE A 154 19.36 6.93 1.97
CA PHE A 154 19.62 7.79 3.12
C PHE A 154 21.10 7.69 3.56
N LEU A 155 21.61 6.48 3.73
CA LEU A 155 22.95 6.22 4.21
C LEU A 155 24.06 6.65 3.21
N GLN A 156 23.76 6.73 1.92
CA GLN A 156 24.69 7.18 0.87
C GLN A 156 24.77 8.70 0.74
N THR A 157 23.86 9.45 1.33
CA THR A 157 23.76 10.89 1.13
C THR A 157 24.47 11.64 2.26
N GLU A 158 25.54 12.37 1.98
CA GLU A 158 26.36 13.11 2.97
C GLU A 158 25.55 14.07 3.86
N LYS A 159 24.50 14.67 3.31
CA LYS A 159 23.61 15.61 4.04
C LYS A 159 22.37 14.94 4.64
N MET A 160 22.35 13.61 4.74
CA MET A 160 21.20 12.86 5.27
C MET A 160 19.85 13.32 4.71
N GLN A 161 19.84 13.89 3.51
CA GLN A 161 18.67 14.49 2.83
C GLN A 161 17.85 15.44 3.73
N GLY A 162 18.50 16.13 4.65
CA GLY A 162 17.90 17.08 5.59
C GLY A 162 17.35 16.48 6.88
N LEU A 163 17.43 15.16 7.08
CA LEU A 163 17.08 14.52 8.35
C LEU A 163 18.23 14.66 9.37
N SER A 164 17.89 14.62 10.66
CA SER A 164 18.83 14.91 11.75
C SER A 164 19.72 13.72 12.17
N GLY A 165 19.49 12.53 11.61
CA GLY A 165 20.26 11.32 11.93
C GLY A 165 19.46 10.04 11.81
N ASP A 166 20.07 8.93 12.23
CA ASP A 166 19.53 7.57 12.10
C ASP A 166 18.17 7.40 12.78
N TYR A 167 17.99 8.02 13.96
CA TYR A 167 16.75 7.93 14.72
C TYR A 167 15.56 8.54 13.94
N GLU A 168 15.73 9.73 13.38
CA GLU A 168 14.68 10.36 12.58
C GLU A 168 14.46 9.61 11.27
N ALA A 169 15.53 9.21 10.60
CA ALA A 169 15.45 8.48 9.34
C ALA A 169 14.74 7.13 9.50
N SER A 170 15.11 6.34 10.51
CA SER A 170 14.46 5.05 10.77
C SER A 170 12.97 5.21 11.08
N SER A 171 12.58 6.29 11.81
CA SER A 171 11.18 6.59 12.09
C SER A 171 10.39 6.93 10.80
N VAL A 172 10.96 7.77 9.94
CA VAL A 172 10.30 8.17 8.67
C VAL A 172 10.18 7.00 7.73
N ILE A 173 11.25 6.22 7.55
CA ILE A 173 11.28 5.05 6.66
C ILE A 173 10.36 3.95 7.20
N GLY A 174 10.40 3.68 8.51
CA GLY A 174 9.52 2.72 9.16
C GLY A 174 8.05 3.09 9.01
N MET A 175 7.70 4.36 9.13
CA MET A 175 6.35 4.84 8.90
C MET A 175 5.93 4.68 7.43
N MET A 176 6.82 4.92 6.46
CA MET A 176 6.52 4.66 5.04
C MET A 176 6.19 3.19 4.80
N ALA A 177 6.92 2.26 5.42
CA ALA A 177 6.63 0.84 5.34
C ALA A 177 5.23 0.52 5.88
N LEU A 178 4.91 0.95 7.10
CA LEU A 178 3.63 0.63 7.74
C LEU A 178 2.44 1.17 6.96
N VAL A 179 2.47 2.45 6.54
CA VAL A 179 1.35 3.04 5.79
C VAL A 179 1.17 2.41 4.42
N GLY A 180 2.25 2.02 3.73
CA GLY A 180 2.16 1.33 2.44
C GLY A 180 1.53 -0.06 2.55
N ILE A 181 1.71 -0.76 3.67
CA ILE A 181 1.17 -2.10 3.87
C ILE A 181 -0.35 -2.07 4.09
N PHE A 182 -0.84 -1.32 5.07
CA PHE A 182 -2.24 -1.43 5.46
C PHE A 182 -3.20 -0.66 4.55
N THR A 183 -2.73 0.27 3.71
CA THR A 183 -3.62 1.08 2.86
C THR A 183 -3.99 0.43 1.54
N ILE A 184 -3.18 -0.47 1.00
CA ILE A 184 -3.43 -1.13 -0.29
C ILE A 184 -4.38 -2.34 -0.17
N GLY A 185 -4.38 -3.01 0.98
CA GLY A 185 -5.18 -4.21 1.21
C GLY A 185 -6.68 -3.99 1.06
N GLY A 186 -7.21 -2.83 1.50
CA GLY A 186 -8.62 -2.48 1.35
C GLY A 186 -9.06 -2.42 -0.11
N PRO A 187 -8.46 -1.56 -0.95
CA PRO A 187 -8.78 -1.45 -2.36
C PRO A 187 -8.67 -2.76 -3.13
N LEU A 188 -7.62 -3.56 -2.91
CA LEU A 188 -7.46 -4.86 -3.57
C LEU A 188 -8.55 -5.85 -3.16
N ASN A 189 -8.89 -5.95 -1.86
CA ASN A 189 -9.98 -6.82 -1.40
C ASN A 189 -11.34 -6.38 -1.99
N TYR A 190 -11.62 -5.07 -2.02
CA TYR A 190 -12.87 -4.59 -2.63
C TYR A 190 -12.88 -4.74 -4.16
N PHE A 191 -11.72 -4.72 -4.82
CA PHE A 191 -11.64 -5.07 -6.23
C PHE A 191 -12.02 -6.54 -6.46
N LEU A 192 -11.51 -7.47 -5.65
CA LEU A 192 -11.90 -8.88 -5.71
C LEU A 192 -13.41 -9.05 -5.52
N VAL A 193 -13.97 -8.40 -4.50
CA VAL A 193 -15.42 -8.39 -4.26
C VAL A 193 -16.18 -7.83 -5.46
N SER A 194 -15.75 -6.70 -6.01
CA SER A 194 -16.46 -6.08 -7.15
C SER A 194 -16.48 -7.01 -8.37
N MET A 195 -15.41 -7.74 -8.64
CA MET A 195 -15.35 -8.68 -9.77
C MET A 195 -16.24 -9.91 -9.57
N VAL A 196 -16.40 -10.38 -8.33
CA VAL A 196 -17.32 -11.49 -8.01
C VAL A 196 -18.78 -11.08 -8.17
N PHE A 197 -19.14 -9.88 -7.73
CA PHE A 197 -20.53 -9.38 -7.77
C PHE A 197 -20.92 -8.78 -9.14
N HIS A 198 -19.94 -8.43 -9.98
CA HIS A 198 -20.15 -7.82 -11.29
C HIS A 198 -19.42 -8.62 -12.38
N PRO A 199 -19.84 -9.87 -12.64
CA PRO A 199 -19.16 -10.75 -13.61
C PRO A 199 -19.17 -10.19 -15.04
N GLU A 200 -20.13 -9.33 -15.40
CA GLU A 200 -20.16 -8.61 -16.67
C GLU A 200 -18.98 -7.64 -16.82
N TRP A 201 -18.57 -6.97 -15.75
CA TRP A 201 -17.40 -6.10 -15.73
C TRP A 201 -16.11 -6.91 -15.70
N GLN A 202 -16.08 -8.01 -14.99
CA GLN A 202 -14.96 -8.93 -15.01
C GLN A 202 -14.70 -9.45 -16.44
N ARG A 203 -15.76 -9.81 -17.17
CA ARG A 203 -15.64 -10.27 -18.57
C ARG A 203 -15.10 -9.16 -19.48
N LYS A 204 -15.68 -7.94 -19.43
CA LYS A 204 -15.19 -6.79 -20.22
C LYS A 204 -13.72 -6.50 -19.95
N LEU A 205 -13.32 -6.59 -18.68
CA LEU A 205 -11.93 -6.40 -18.27
C LEU A 205 -11.02 -7.50 -18.83
N GLN A 206 -11.44 -8.76 -18.78
CA GLN A 206 -10.70 -9.89 -19.35
C GLN A 206 -10.54 -9.77 -20.86
N GLU A 207 -11.59 -9.37 -21.58
CA GLU A 207 -11.58 -9.11 -23.02
C GLU A 207 -10.59 -7.97 -23.37
N GLU A 208 -10.56 -6.90 -22.59
CA GLU A 208 -9.60 -5.80 -22.77
C GLU A 208 -8.16 -6.28 -22.58
N VAL A 209 -7.88 -6.99 -21.47
CA VAL A 209 -6.55 -7.50 -21.16
C VAL A 209 -6.06 -8.50 -22.21
N ASP A 210 -6.93 -9.40 -22.69
CA ASP A 210 -6.59 -10.34 -23.76
C ASP A 210 -6.25 -9.63 -25.08
N ARG A 211 -7.03 -8.62 -25.44
CA ARG A 211 -6.81 -7.83 -26.65
C ARG A 211 -5.48 -7.05 -26.60
N VAL A 212 -5.11 -6.51 -25.45
CA VAL A 212 -3.92 -5.65 -25.31
C VAL A 212 -2.66 -6.45 -25.03
N CYS A 213 -2.76 -7.46 -24.17
CA CYS A 213 -1.60 -8.19 -23.63
C CYS A 213 -1.41 -9.58 -24.25
N GLY A 214 -2.48 -10.21 -24.78
CA GLY A 214 -2.42 -11.57 -25.33
C GLY A 214 -1.95 -12.59 -24.29
N ASP A 215 -0.84 -13.27 -24.59
CA ASP A 215 -0.32 -14.36 -23.77
C ASP A 215 0.64 -13.91 -22.66
N ARG A 216 0.85 -12.64 -22.47
CA ARG A 216 1.68 -12.10 -21.36
C ARG A 216 0.85 -11.37 -20.32
N MET A 217 1.34 -11.34 -19.08
CA MET A 217 0.75 -10.53 -18.05
C MET A 217 0.84 -9.02 -18.39
N PRO A 218 -0.17 -8.20 -17.99
CA PRO A 218 -0.11 -6.76 -18.13
C PRO A 218 1.08 -6.13 -17.41
N THR A 219 1.58 -5.06 -17.99
CA THR A 219 2.66 -4.23 -17.44
C THR A 219 2.17 -2.78 -17.28
N LEU A 220 2.92 -1.94 -16.58
CA LEU A 220 2.57 -0.52 -16.44
C LEU A 220 2.54 0.22 -17.79
N SER A 221 3.35 -0.20 -18.77
CA SER A 221 3.36 0.38 -20.11
C SER A 221 2.08 0.12 -20.90
N ASP A 222 1.30 -0.89 -20.52
CA ASP A 222 0.00 -1.18 -21.14
C ASP A 222 -1.13 -0.26 -20.63
N SER A 223 -0.91 0.42 -19.50
CA SER A 223 -1.92 1.24 -18.83
C SER A 223 -2.69 2.20 -19.75
N PRO A 224 -2.06 2.91 -20.72
CA PRO A 224 -2.80 3.77 -21.64
C PRO A 224 -3.87 3.03 -22.47
N ASN A 225 -3.66 1.75 -22.74
CA ASN A 225 -4.54 0.91 -23.56
C ASN A 225 -5.52 0.04 -22.73
N LEU A 226 -5.55 0.23 -21.40
CA LEU A 226 -6.38 -0.49 -20.45
C LEU A 226 -7.36 0.43 -19.68
N PRO A 227 -8.19 1.22 -20.40
CA PRO A 227 -9.15 2.13 -19.76
C PRO A 227 -10.21 1.40 -18.91
N VAL A 228 -10.67 0.20 -19.29
CA VAL A 228 -11.64 -0.59 -18.52
C VAL A 228 -11.02 -1.02 -17.18
N LEU A 229 -9.77 -1.51 -17.20
CA LEU A 229 -9.05 -1.84 -15.96
C LEU A 229 -8.96 -0.63 -15.03
N ARG A 230 -8.56 0.52 -15.57
CA ARG A 230 -8.44 1.76 -14.78
C ARG A 230 -9.80 2.24 -14.26
N ALA A 231 -10.87 2.05 -15.03
CA ALA A 231 -12.22 2.39 -14.62
C ALA A 231 -12.71 1.49 -13.49
N CYS A 232 -12.50 0.18 -13.57
CA CYS A 232 -12.85 -0.77 -12.52
C CYS A 232 -12.10 -0.46 -11.22
N ILE A 233 -10.80 -0.18 -11.30
CA ILE A 233 -9.99 0.22 -10.14
C ILE A 233 -10.54 1.51 -9.50
N LYS A 234 -10.76 2.54 -10.31
CA LYS A 234 -11.25 3.84 -9.83
C LYS A 234 -12.64 3.74 -9.23
N GLU A 235 -13.53 2.97 -9.85
CA GLU A 235 -14.87 2.74 -9.34
C GLU A 235 -14.86 1.94 -8.03
N THR A 236 -13.99 0.95 -7.90
CA THR A 236 -13.80 0.23 -6.64
C THR A 236 -13.47 1.18 -5.49
N MET A 237 -12.53 2.08 -5.71
CA MET A 237 -12.10 3.05 -4.68
C MET A 237 -13.19 4.10 -4.39
N ARG A 238 -14.01 4.47 -5.38
CA ARG A 238 -15.18 5.32 -5.18
C ARG A 238 -16.28 4.61 -4.40
N TRP A 239 -16.61 3.39 -4.82
CA TRP A 239 -17.71 2.60 -4.28
C TRP A 239 -17.46 2.19 -2.83
N LYS A 240 -16.23 1.76 -2.54
CA LYS A 240 -15.77 1.32 -1.22
C LYS A 240 -14.45 2.01 -0.85
N PRO A 241 -14.50 3.28 -0.45
CA PRO A 241 -13.28 3.99 -0.04
C PRO A 241 -12.71 3.35 1.23
N ASN A 242 -11.39 3.15 1.23
CA ASN A 242 -10.70 2.56 2.38
C ASN A 242 -10.47 3.54 3.55
N VAL A 243 -10.72 4.84 3.35
CA VAL A 243 -10.68 5.86 4.42
C VAL A 243 -12.00 6.66 4.41
N PRO A 244 -13.14 6.03 4.74
CA PRO A 244 -14.47 6.62 4.52
C PRO A 244 -14.72 7.92 5.28
N THR A 245 -14.11 8.10 6.44
CA THR A 245 -14.17 9.35 7.22
C THR A 245 -13.17 10.41 6.77
N GLY A 246 -12.19 10.04 5.94
CA GLY A 246 -10.99 10.83 5.74
C GLY A 246 -10.13 10.91 7.01
N VAL A 247 -9.00 11.59 6.92
CA VAL A 247 -8.12 11.88 8.06
C VAL A 247 -8.48 13.26 8.60
N ALA A 248 -8.68 13.38 9.92
CA ALA A 248 -9.02 14.63 10.57
C ALA A 248 -7.92 15.69 10.39
N HIS A 249 -8.32 16.91 10.07
CA HIS A 249 -7.46 18.10 10.04
C HIS A 249 -7.79 19.00 11.23
N GLU A 250 -6.84 19.81 11.64
CA GLU A 250 -7.04 20.82 12.69
C GLU A 250 -6.83 22.21 12.10
N VAL A 251 -7.71 23.13 12.47
CA VAL A 251 -7.62 24.53 12.05
C VAL A 251 -6.52 25.24 12.86
N GLU A 252 -5.55 25.83 12.19
CA GLU A 252 -4.37 26.45 12.82
C GLU A 252 -4.61 27.90 13.31
N ALA A 253 -5.62 28.58 12.80
CA ALA A 253 -6.03 29.93 13.16
C ALA A 253 -7.55 30.04 13.05
N ASP A 254 -8.13 31.02 13.76
CA ASP A 254 -9.55 31.37 13.59
C ASP A 254 -9.85 31.69 12.13
N ASP A 255 -10.98 31.20 11.63
CA ASP A 255 -11.40 31.39 10.24
C ASP A 255 -12.91 31.65 10.14
N ILE A 256 -13.35 32.20 9.01
CA ILE A 256 -14.76 32.38 8.69
C ILE A 256 -15.06 31.72 7.35
N TYR A 257 -15.91 30.71 7.38
CA TYR A 257 -16.36 30.02 6.18
C TYR A 257 -17.88 30.18 5.99
N ARG A 258 -18.30 30.81 4.90
CA ARG A 258 -19.71 31.09 4.56
C ARG A 258 -20.49 31.75 5.68
N GLY A 259 -19.83 32.65 6.45
CA GLY A 259 -20.42 33.37 7.58
C GLY A 259 -20.39 32.63 8.91
N TYR A 260 -19.93 31.41 8.94
CA TYR A 260 -19.72 30.62 10.17
C TYR A 260 -18.31 30.83 10.70
N PHE A 261 -18.22 31.20 11.99
CA PHE A 261 -16.93 31.27 12.68
C PHE A 261 -16.41 29.87 13.01
N ILE A 262 -15.15 29.62 12.66
CA ILE A 262 -14.43 28.36 12.94
C ILE A 262 -13.26 28.71 13.84
N GLU A 263 -13.33 28.26 15.08
CA GLU A 263 -12.30 28.53 16.09
C GLU A 263 -11.03 27.72 15.77
N LYS A 264 -9.86 28.31 16.06
CA LYS A 264 -8.58 27.60 16.08
C LYS A 264 -8.65 26.32 16.92
N GLY A 265 -8.07 25.24 16.42
CA GLY A 265 -8.11 23.93 17.06
C GLY A 265 -9.32 23.09 16.70
N THR A 266 -10.30 23.64 15.99
CA THR A 266 -11.44 22.88 15.47
C THR A 266 -10.97 21.73 14.59
N LYS A 267 -11.51 20.53 14.84
CA LYS A 267 -11.26 19.33 14.02
C LYS A 267 -12.23 19.28 12.84
N ILE A 268 -11.69 19.19 11.65
CA ILE A 268 -12.45 19.06 10.39
C ILE A 268 -12.28 17.65 9.85
N LEU A 269 -13.40 16.94 9.69
CA LEU A 269 -13.47 15.62 9.09
C LEU A 269 -13.93 15.75 7.63
N PRO A 270 -13.15 15.27 6.66
CA PRO A 270 -13.50 15.39 5.24
C PRO A 270 -14.72 14.58 4.81
N LEU A 271 -15.03 13.47 5.49
CA LEU A 271 -16.13 12.55 5.17
C LEU A 271 -16.09 12.08 3.69
N ASP A 272 -15.00 11.43 3.30
CA ASP A 272 -14.73 11.00 1.90
C ASP A 272 -15.90 10.18 1.33
N LEU A 273 -16.46 9.25 2.11
CA LEU A 273 -17.61 8.46 1.70
C LEU A 273 -18.79 9.32 1.27
N ALA A 274 -19.10 10.38 2.02
CA ALA A 274 -20.22 11.28 1.68
C ALA A 274 -19.95 12.04 0.39
N MET A 275 -18.71 12.48 0.15
CA MET A 275 -18.32 13.15 -1.09
C MET A 275 -18.39 12.21 -2.30
N LEU A 276 -17.97 10.95 -2.13
CA LEU A 276 -18.02 9.93 -3.18
C LEU A 276 -19.43 9.36 -3.42
N ARG A 277 -20.39 9.73 -2.57
CA ARG A 277 -21.83 9.41 -2.67
C ARG A 277 -22.69 10.58 -3.11
N ASN A 278 -22.10 11.72 -3.49
CA ASN A 278 -22.84 12.87 -4.00
C ASN A 278 -23.55 12.53 -5.33
N PRO A 279 -24.89 12.44 -5.38
CA PRO A 279 -25.61 11.99 -6.58
C PRO A 279 -25.49 12.97 -7.76
N ASN A 280 -25.22 14.24 -7.52
CA ASN A 280 -25.00 15.22 -8.59
C ASN A 280 -23.69 14.96 -9.35
N LYS A 281 -22.69 14.41 -8.67
CA LYS A 281 -21.40 14.06 -9.26
C LYS A 281 -21.35 12.59 -9.70
N TYR A 282 -21.97 11.74 -8.93
CA TYR A 282 -21.98 10.30 -9.11
C TYR A 282 -23.43 9.79 -9.14
N PRO A 283 -24.17 9.93 -10.26
CA PRO A 283 -25.53 9.37 -10.39
C PRO A 283 -25.54 7.90 -10.00
N ASP A 284 -26.57 7.48 -9.27
CA ASP A 284 -26.66 6.13 -8.68
C ASP A 284 -25.40 5.74 -7.88
N PRO A 285 -25.10 6.47 -6.79
CA PRO A 285 -23.79 6.38 -6.13
C PRO A 285 -23.61 5.09 -5.31
N GLU A 286 -24.68 4.39 -4.98
CA GLU A 286 -24.64 3.15 -4.16
C GLU A 286 -24.18 1.94 -5.00
N ASN A 287 -24.32 1.99 -6.30
CA ASN A 287 -24.02 0.89 -7.19
C ASN A 287 -22.66 1.06 -7.87
N PHE A 288 -22.10 -0.07 -8.31
CA PHE A 288 -20.80 -0.15 -8.97
C PHE A 288 -20.97 0.05 -10.47
N HIS A 289 -20.52 1.18 -11.00
CA HIS A 289 -20.68 1.61 -12.38
C HIS A 289 -19.38 2.09 -13.01
N PRO A 290 -18.46 1.22 -13.46
CA PRO A 290 -17.23 1.62 -14.15
C PRO A 290 -17.46 2.45 -15.41
N GLU A 291 -18.64 2.30 -16.08
CA GLU A 291 -19.04 3.08 -17.26
C GLU A 291 -19.06 4.58 -17.00
N ARG A 292 -19.26 5.01 -15.76
CA ARG A 292 -19.21 6.44 -15.39
C ARG A 292 -17.88 7.14 -15.72
N TRP A 293 -16.84 6.35 -15.90
CA TRP A 293 -15.50 6.83 -16.22
C TRP A 293 -15.14 6.66 -17.70
N LEU A 294 -15.97 5.91 -18.48
CA LEU A 294 -15.67 5.48 -19.83
C LEU A 294 -16.60 6.07 -20.89
N GLU A 295 -17.81 6.46 -20.51
CA GLU A 295 -18.85 6.84 -21.45
C GLU A 295 -19.16 8.33 -21.37
N PRO A 296 -19.17 9.05 -22.53
CA PRO A 296 -19.65 10.41 -22.59
C PRO A 296 -21.10 10.50 -22.09
N GLY A 297 -21.41 11.48 -21.29
CA GLY A 297 -22.74 11.63 -20.69
C GLY A 297 -22.78 11.42 -19.18
N TRP A 298 -21.78 10.76 -18.61
CA TRP A 298 -21.58 10.77 -17.18
C TRP A 298 -20.82 12.02 -16.70
N PRO A 299 -21.21 12.65 -15.58
CA PRO A 299 -20.53 13.85 -15.08
C PRO A 299 -19.04 13.66 -14.77
N THR A 300 -18.60 12.41 -14.65
CA THR A 300 -17.22 12.04 -14.28
C THR A 300 -16.37 11.61 -15.47
N TYR A 301 -16.94 11.53 -16.66
CA TYR A 301 -16.20 11.19 -17.88
C TYR A 301 -15.12 12.23 -18.20
N GLN A 302 -13.97 11.75 -18.63
CA GLN A 302 -12.83 12.59 -19.04
C GLN A 302 -12.08 11.95 -20.20
N GLU A 303 -11.56 12.80 -21.10
CA GLU A 303 -10.73 12.41 -22.24
C GLU A 303 -9.29 12.97 -22.11
N PRO A 304 -8.31 12.35 -22.77
CA PRO A 304 -8.39 11.11 -23.57
C PRO A 304 -8.38 9.85 -22.69
N LEU A 305 -9.03 8.78 -23.17
CA LEU A 305 -9.04 7.49 -22.47
C LEU A 305 -7.67 6.81 -22.37
N THR A 306 -6.64 7.32 -23.00
CA THR A 306 -5.24 6.92 -22.79
C THR A 306 -4.64 7.45 -21.47
N GLN A 307 -5.22 8.52 -20.91
CA GLN A 307 -4.80 9.12 -19.65
C GLN A 307 -5.85 8.91 -18.53
N TYR A 308 -7.13 8.97 -18.90
CA TYR A 308 -8.24 8.80 -17.97
C TYR A 308 -8.95 7.46 -18.18
N PRO A 309 -9.62 6.93 -17.15
CA PRO A 309 -9.62 7.40 -15.77
C PRO A 309 -8.28 7.18 -15.06
N SER A 310 -7.99 8.02 -14.05
CA SER A 310 -6.85 7.89 -13.15
C SER A 310 -7.34 8.03 -11.70
N ILE A 311 -6.75 7.27 -10.78
CA ILE A 311 -7.05 7.43 -9.35
C ILE A 311 -6.33 8.62 -8.72
N LYS A 312 -5.31 9.16 -9.37
CA LYS A 312 -4.60 10.36 -8.88
C LYS A 312 -5.58 11.53 -8.76
N GLY A 313 -5.51 12.23 -7.64
CA GLY A 313 -6.40 13.36 -7.35
C GLY A 313 -7.80 12.96 -6.87
N MET A 314 -8.08 11.68 -6.61
CA MET A 314 -9.30 11.29 -5.89
C MET A 314 -9.29 11.86 -4.47
N THR A 315 -10.48 12.17 -3.96
CA THR A 315 -10.65 12.72 -2.59
C THR A 315 -10.12 11.80 -1.50
N SER A 316 -10.09 10.48 -1.76
CA SER A 316 -9.52 9.48 -0.87
C SER A 316 -8.01 9.66 -0.60
N PHE A 317 -7.31 10.41 -1.45
CA PHE A 317 -5.91 10.78 -1.22
C PHE A 317 -5.72 12.10 -0.50
N GLY A 318 -6.80 12.78 -0.12
CA GLY A 318 -6.77 14.07 0.55
C GLY A 318 -6.35 15.23 -0.36
N TRP A 319 -6.04 16.38 0.22
CA TRP A 319 -5.82 17.63 -0.51
C TRP A 319 -4.61 18.41 -0.01
N GLY A 320 -4.16 19.32 -0.90
CA GLY A 320 -3.15 20.33 -0.58
C GLY A 320 -1.83 19.72 -0.09
N GLN A 321 -1.23 20.39 0.87
CA GLN A 321 0.07 19.98 1.39
C GLN A 321 0.03 18.65 2.17
N ARG A 322 -1.15 18.17 2.54
CA ARG A 322 -1.37 16.87 3.24
C ARG A 322 -1.82 15.74 2.32
N ALA A 323 -1.99 16.02 1.03
CA ALA A 323 -2.35 14.96 0.08
C ALA A 323 -1.39 13.78 0.15
N CYS A 324 -1.91 12.57 -0.05
CA CYS A 324 -1.12 11.34 0.02
C CYS A 324 0.05 11.37 -0.97
N LEU A 325 1.24 11.06 -0.49
CA LEU A 325 2.44 10.98 -1.32
C LEU A 325 2.52 9.66 -2.11
N GLY A 326 1.80 8.63 -1.65
CA GLY A 326 1.79 7.29 -2.26
C GLY A 326 0.84 7.12 -3.45
N GLN A 327 0.22 8.17 -3.99
CA GLN A 327 -0.79 8.04 -5.06
C GLN A 327 -0.25 7.30 -6.29
N THR A 328 0.98 7.59 -6.71
CA THR A 328 1.60 6.92 -7.87
C THR A 328 1.88 5.47 -7.55
N LEU A 329 2.48 5.18 -6.39
CA LEU A 329 2.74 3.82 -5.92
C LEU A 329 1.45 2.99 -5.89
N THR A 330 0.39 3.53 -5.27
CA THR A 330 -0.92 2.87 -5.21
C THR A 330 -1.50 2.61 -6.60
N GLN A 331 -1.41 3.59 -7.51
CA GLN A 331 -1.91 3.42 -8.88
C GLN A 331 -1.19 2.29 -9.61
N ASP A 332 0.13 2.26 -9.52
CA ASP A 332 0.97 1.28 -10.21
C ASP A 332 0.75 -0.12 -9.62
N GLU A 333 0.69 -0.25 -8.31
CA GLU A 333 0.42 -1.51 -7.62
C GLU A 333 -0.98 -2.06 -7.95
N MET A 334 -2.02 -1.21 -7.93
CA MET A 334 -3.37 -1.59 -8.33
C MET A 334 -3.45 -2.02 -9.80
N LEU A 335 -2.77 -1.31 -10.70
CA LEU A 335 -2.74 -1.66 -12.13
C LEU A 335 -2.11 -3.02 -12.37
N LEU A 336 -0.95 -3.28 -11.76
CA LEU A 336 -0.25 -4.56 -11.90
C LEU A 336 -1.05 -5.70 -11.27
N ALA A 337 -1.48 -5.54 -10.03
CA ALA A 337 -2.18 -6.58 -9.29
C ALA A 337 -3.55 -6.91 -9.91
N CYS A 338 -4.39 -5.90 -10.17
CA CYS A 338 -5.71 -6.12 -10.76
C CYS A 338 -5.64 -6.59 -12.22
N GLY A 339 -4.67 -6.08 -12.98
CA GLY A 339 -4.42 -6.54 -14.35
C GLY A 339 -3.97 -8.00 -14.40
N ALA A 340 -3.05 -8.39 -13.51
CA ALA A 340 -2.58 -9.77 -13.37
C ALA A 340 -3.72 -10.71 -12.95
N LEU A 341 -4.58 -10.31 -12.01
CA LEU A 341 -5.77 -11.07 -11.60
C LEU A 341 -6.71 -11.32 -12.78
N ALA A 342 -7.04 -10.27 -13.55
CA ALA A 342 -7.93 -10.36 -14.70
C ALA A 342 -7.36 -11.26 -15.81
N TRP A 343 -6.05 -11.21 -16.03
CA TRP A 343 -5.34 -12.06 -16.99
C TRP A 343 -5.29 -13.51 -16.53
N SER A 344 -5.13 -13.76 -15.24
CA SER A 344 -4.85 -15.08 -14.66
C SER A 344 -6.10 -15.88 -14.36
N PHE A 345 -7.12 -15.25 -13.76
CA PHE A 345 -8.21 -15.95 -13.10
C PHE A 345 -9.59 -15.45 -13.50
N THR A 346 -10.57 -16.33 -13.39
CA THR A 346 -11.98 -15.98 -13.22
C THR A 346 -12.31 -16.05 -11.74
N MET A 347 -12.70 -14.91 -11.18
CA MET A 347 -13.07 -14.73 -9.78
C MET A 347 -14.55 -15.01 -9.58
N LYS A 348 -14.90 -15.89 -8.65
CA LYS A 348 -16.26 -16.36 -8.42
C LYS A 348 -16.57 -16.52 -6.94
N HIS A 349 -17.84 -16.64 -6.60
CA HIS A 349 -18.23 -17.19 -5.30
C HIS A 349 -17.65 -18.58 -5.11
N LYS A 350 -17.16 -18.88 -3.93
CA LYS A 350 -16.75 -20.25 -3.55
C LYS A 350 -18.02 -21.06 -3.28
N VAL A 351 -18.06 -22.28 -3.80
CA VAL A 351 -19.16 -23.21 -3.55
C VAL A 351 -18.92 -23.96 -2.24
N GLY A 352 -19.91 -23.95 -1.37
CA GLY A 352 -19.87 -24.66 -0.10
C GLY A 352 -20.13 -26.15 -0.23
N PRO A 353 -19.99 -26.93 0.86
CA PRO A 353 -20.25 -28.35 0.88
C PRO A 353 -21.70 -28.74 0.54
N ASP A 354 -22.62 -27.80 0.68
CA ASP A 354 -24.05 -27.95 0.34
C ASP A 354 -24.35 -27.66 -1.13
N GLY A 355 -23.32 -27.38 -1.94
CA GLY A 355 -23.45 -27.04 -3.36
C GLY A 355 -23.94 -25.62 -3.65
N LYS A 356 -24.04 -24.77 -2.62
CA LYS A 356 -24.46 -23.37 -2.77
C LYS A 356 -23.27 -22.44 -2.68
N ASP A 357 -23.43 -21.26 -3.29
CA ASP A 357 -22.45 -20.18 -3.17
C ASP A 357 -22.32 -19.72 -1.73
N ILE A 358 -21.08 -19.62 -1.24
CA ILE A 358 -20.77 -19.00 0.04
C ILE A 358 -21.01 -17.50 -0.09
N ASN A 359 -21.88 -16.95 0.76
CA ASN A 359 -22.20 -15.54 0.73
C ASN A 359 -20.99 -14.69 1.17
N ILE A 360 -20.69 -13.64 0.42
CA ILE A 360 -19.72 -12.61 0.78
C ILE A 360 -20.50 -11.39 1.27
N ASP A 361 -20.47 -11.14 2.58
CA ASP A 361 -21.09 -9.94 3.16
C ASP A 361 -20.09 -8.78 3.09
N TYR A 362 -20.02 -8.14 1.93
CA TYR A 362 -19.10 -7.01 1.68
C TYR A 362 -19.52 -5.71 2.39
N MET A 363 -20.65 -5.71 3.07
CA MET A 363 -21.07 -4.61 3.96
C MET A 363 -20.41 -4.69 5.33
N LYS A 364 -19.98 -5.89 5.74
CA LYS A 364 -19.19 -6.08 6.94
C LYS A 364 -17.72 -5.74 6.67
N SER A 365 -17.19 -4.92 7.54
CA SER A 365 -15.81 -4.47 7.50
C SER A 365 -15.29 -4.24 8.91
N ASN A 366 -13.97 -4.17 9.04
CA ASN A 366 -13.37 -3.72 10.29
C ASN A 366 -13.84 -2.29 10.64
N SER A 367 -13.75 -1.92 11.91
CA SER A 367 -14.12 -0.59 12.44
C SER A 367 -12.89 0.33 12.60
N LEU A 368 -11.84 0.12 11.82
CA LEU A 368 -10.60 0.89 11.90
C LEU A 368 -10.66 2.13 11.00
N LEU A 369 -9.69 3.03 11.14
CA LEU A 369 -9.55 4.20 10.28
C LEU A 369 -9.36 3.80 8.81
N ILE A 370 -8.58 2.75 8.57
CA ILE A 370 -8.41 2.15 7.25
C ILE A 370 -9.30 0.92 7.18
N VAL A 371 -10.31 1.00 6.32
CA VAL A 371 -11.35 -0.02 6.21
C VAL A 371 -10.97 -1.06 5.17
N LYS A 372 -11.16 -2.32 5.53
CA LYS A 372 -11.18 -3.46 4.61
C LYS A 372 -12.37 -4.37 4.96
N PRO A 373 -12.88 -5.17 4.02
CA PRO A 373 -13.93 -6.13 4.33
C PRO A 373 -13.44 -7.14 5.37
N ASP A 374 -14.35 -7.68 6.17
CA ASP A 374 -14.05 -8.83 7.00
C ASP A 374 -13.54 -10.00 6.13
N PRO A 375 -12.73 -10.91 6.66
CA PRO A 375 -12.26 -12.06 5.89
C PRO A 375 -13.41 -12.83 5.24
N PHE A 376 -13.30 -13.10 3.97
CA PHE A 376 -14.31 -13.80 3.17
C PHE A 376 -13.69 -14.94 2.37
N GLN A 377 -14.52 -15.78 1.76
CA GLN A 377 -14.09 -16.89 0.92
C GLN A 377 -14.56 -16.65 -0.51
N MET A 378 -13.67 -16.92 -1.46
CA MET A 378 -13.97 -16.86 -2.89
C MET A 378 -13.15 -17.91 -3.66
N ALA A 379 -13.45 -18.10 -4.93
CA ALA A 379 -12.74 -19.00 -5.82
C ALA A 379 -11.94 -18.22 -6.87
N PHE A 380 -10.73 -18.69 -7.13
CA PHE A 380 -9.86 -18.24 -8.21
C PHE A 380 -9.68 -19.40 -9.20
N GLU A 381 -10.42 -19.37 -10.29
CA GLU A 381 -10.30 -20.37 -11.34
C GLU A 381 -9.33 -19.88 -12.42
N PRO A 382 -8.19 -20.57 -12.65
CA PRO A 382 -7.34 -20.24 -13.79
C PRO A 382 -8.17 -20.24 -15.09
N ARG A 383 -8.02 -19.21 -15.92
CA ARG A 383 -8.83 -19.02 -17.12
C ARG A 383 -8.66 -20.14 -18.18
N SER A 384 -7.52 -20.85 -18.11
CA SER A 384 -7.26 -22.10 -18.87
C SER A 384 -6.12 -22.86 -18.24
N ALA A 385 -5.96 -24.14 -18.63
CA ALA A 385 -4.80 -24.95 -18.22
C ALA A 385 -3.47 -24.33 -18.69
N THR A 386 -3.44 -23.81 -19.92
CA THR A 386 -2.27 -23.10 -20.46
C THR A 386 -1.96 -21.86 -19.63
N ARG A 387 -2.97 -21.08 -19.26
CA ARG A 387 -2.80 -19.88 -18.43
C ARG A 387 -2.23 -20.24 -17.05
N LYS A 388 -2.71 -21.34 -16.44
CA LYS A 388 -2.14 -21.83 -15.18
C LYS A 388 -0.66 -22.18 -15.31
N GLN A 389 -0.26 -22.85 -16.38
CA GLN A 389 1.14 -23.17 -16.65
C GLN A 389 1.99 -21.91 -16.84
N GLN A 390 1.49 -20.93 -17.59
CA GLN A 390 2.17 -19.64 -17.79
C GLN A 390 2.35 -18.87 -16.46
N ILE A 391 1.36 -18.87 -15.57
CA ILE A 391 1.47 -18.25 -14.25
C ILE A 391 2.62 -18.86 -13.45
N LEU A 392 2.67 -20.19 -13.38
CA LEU A 392 3.71 -20.92 -12.64
C LEU A 392 5.09 -20.74 -13.27
N GLN A 393 5.18 -20.74 -14.61
CA GLN A 393 6.43 -20.50 -15.32
C GLN A 393 6.95 -19.08 -15.12
N ASN A 394 6.08 -18.07 -15.25
CA ASN A 394 6.44 -16.67 -15.01
C ASN A 394 7.03 -16.45 -13.61
N TRP A 395 6.49 -17.15 -12.60
CA TRP A 395 7.05 -17.12 -11.25
C TRP A 395 8.39 -17.84 -11.18
N ALA A 396 8.49 -19.06 -11.70
CA ALA A 396 9.72 -19.84 -11.67
C ALA A 396 10.88 -19.10 -12.34
N ASP A 397 10.63 -18.45 -13.48
CA ASP A 397 11.64 -17.67 -14.21
C ASP A 397 12.07 -16.43 -13.40
N ALA A 398 11.11 -15.73 -12.78
CA ALA A 398 11.40 -14.57 -11.95
C ALA A 398 12.17 -14.94 -10.68
N GLU A 399 11.80 -16.03 -10.02
CA GLU A 399 12.46 -16.55 -8.83
C GLU A 399 13.90 -17.01 -9.13
N ALA A 400 14.09 -17.75 -10.24
CA ALA A 400 15.42 -18.19 -10.67
C ALA A 400 16.35 -17.00 -10.92
N LYS A 401 15.85 -15.95 -11.57
CA LYS A 401 16.60 -14.73 -11.82
C LYS A 401 16.99 -14.01 -10.51
N ASP A 402 16.05 -13.83 -9.57
CA ASP A 402 16.31 -13.20 -8.26
C ASP A 402 17.35 -14.01 -7.45
N LEU A 403 17.25 -15.34 -7.48
CA LEU A 403 18.23 -16.22 -6.83
C LEU A 403 19.62 -16.12 -7.44
N GLU A 404 19.73 -16.03 -8.75
CA GLU A 404 21.00 -15.83 -9.44
C GLU A 404 21.64 -14.47 -9.06
N GLU A 405 20.84 -13.40 -9.07
CA GLU A 405 21.28 -12.08 -8.64
C GLU A 405 21.75 -12.08 -7.17
N ARG A 406 21.03 -12.72 -6.28
CA ARG A 406 21.40 -12.84 -4.84
C ARG A 406 22.71 -13.59 -4.66
N ARG A 407 22.90 -14.73 -5.35
CA ARG A 407 24.16 -15.47 -5.30
C ARG A 407 25.35 -14.64 -5.79
N GLY A 408 25.17 -13.86 -6.84
CA GLY A 408 26.20 -12.93 -7.33
C GLY A 408 26.60 -11.89 -6.28
N PHE A 409 25.64 -11.32 -5.55
CA PHE A 409 25.93 -10.39 -4.44
C PHE A 409 26.64 -11.08 -3.27
N GLU A 410 26.22 -12.29 -2.87
CA GLU A 410 26.83 -13.05 -1.78
C GLU A 410 28.28 -13.45 -2.11
N GLU A 411 28.55 -13.88 -3.34
CA GLU A 411 29.89 -14.22 -3.79
C GLU A 411 30.80 -12.99 -3.82
N ALA A 412 30.31 -11.86 -4.33
CA ALA A 412 31.05 -10.60 -4.32
C ALA A 412 31.38 -10.14 -2.89
N ALA A 413 30.45 -10.29 -1.94
CA ALA A 413 30.67 -9.99 -0.53
C ALA A 413 31.74 -10.90 0.09
N ARG A 414 31.69 -12.20 -0.21
CA ARG A 414 32.68 -13.17 0.26
C ARG A 414 34.09 -12.84 -0.22
N LEU A 415 34.22 -12.49 -1.50
CA LEU A 415 35.49 -12.10 -2.08
C LEU A 415 36.05 -10.83 -1.42
N LYS A 416 35.18 -9.83 -1.17
CA LYS A 416 35.58 -8.60 -0.49
C LYS A 416 36.07 -8.84 0.95
N LEU A 417 35.38 -9.72 1.69
CA LEU A 417 35.81 -10.10 3.04
C LEU A 417 37.18 -10.80 3.05
N LEU A 418 37.41 -11.71 2.09
CA LEU A 418 38.68 -12.39 1.92
C LEU A 418 39.83 -11.39 1.61
N ASP A 419 39.58 -10.42 0.71
CA ASP A 419 40.54 -9.39 0.37
C ASP A 419 40.88 -8.49 1.60
N GLN A 420 39.88 -8.12 2.38
CA GLN A 420 40.08 -7.36 3.63
C GLN A 420 40.92 -8.14 4.65
N GLN A 421 40.66 -9.46 4.80
CA GLN A 421 41.44 -10.32 5.70
C GLN A 421 42.89 -10.48 5.24
N LEU A 422 43.13 -10.64 3.92
CA LEU A 422 44.47 -10.73 3.35
C LEU A 422 45.23 -9.43 3.53
N THR A 423 44.58 -8.28 3.30
CA THR A 423 45.20 -6.95 3.47
C THR A 423 45.56 -6.69 4.92
N ALA A 424 44.69 -7.06 5.86
CA ALA A 424 44.96 -6.94 7.30
C ALA A 424 46.12 -7.84 7.75
N ALA A 425 46.19 -9.06 7.24
CA ALA A 425 47.28 -9.99 7.52
C ALA A 425 48.64 -9.56 6.91
N ALA A 426 48.63 -8.85 5.78
CA ALA A 426 49.83 -8.31 5.14
C ALA A 426 50.38 -7.02 5.80
N SER A 427 49.54 -6.35 6.63
CA SER A 427 49.88 -5.13 7.35
C SER A 427 50.26 -5.37 8.84
N SER A 428 50.08 -6.60 9.33
CA SER A 428 50.55 -7.07 10.64
C SER A 428 51.91 -7.76 10.57
#